data_0e7887ed3290e621c43f9605e5a729be
#
_entry.id   0e7887ed3290e621c43f9605e5a729be
#
_cell.length_a   1.000
_cell.length_b   1.000
_cell.length_c   1.000
_cell.angle_alpha   90.00
_cell.angle_beta   90.00
_cell.angle_gamma   90.00
#
_symmetry.space_group_name_H-M   'P 1'
#
loop_
_entity.id
_entity.type
_entity.pdbx_description
1 polymer ?
#
loop_
_entity_poly.entity_id
_entity_poly.type
_entity_poly.pdbx_seq_one_letter_code
_entity_poly.pdbx_strand_id
1 'polypeptide(L)'
;MMFLQYAIWGAWAPVLWPYLVNPKPQGLGMTNQQAAFVFGLLWLACILAPFTGGQIADRWIPTQRFLGTVHLAGGVFLVLAAKASGFPSMAIMMAIYSLLYAPTLALTNSLGFHHIKDEKLFGQVRVFGTIGWIVAGWILTLWREIGTPINTADSLMLAGVFSFIMGVFCFFLPHTPPAKESPDPLAFRKAFVMLKDRNFLVFMLIAFVVTTELQFYYLPTADFLNKALHIPQTKIPMTMTVAQIAEILTMAFLLPIALRNWGIRKSLAVGVIAWPIRYVVFALGPIGPLAVMKPLVVASLTLHGLGYTFFFVVSQIYVDSVAPRDIRASAQSLLTLMTLGIGNWLGTQFTGWIMNLFDPAANVQAWTNVFLVPCALTILCALAFMLFFKDVKADKQQVQKPEPTAV
;
A
#
# COMPACT_ATOMS: atom_id res chain seq x y z
N MET A 1 12.80 8.26 -11.07
CA MET A 1 12.91 7.10 -10.18
C MET A 1 11.59 6.84 -9.44
N MET A 2 11.11 7.68 -8.54
CA MET A 2 9.87 7.45 -7.77
C MET A 2 8.66 7.15 -8.63
N PHE A 3 8.48 7.87 -9.73
CA PHE A 3 7.41 7.62 -10.71
C PHE A 3 7.42 6.16 -11.20
N LEU A 4 8.53 5.68 -11.72
CA LEU A 4 8.65 4.31 -12.25
C LEU A 4 8.51 3.24 -11.17
N GLN A 5 9.10 3.47 -9.98
CA GLN A 5 8.99 2.57 -8.83
C GLN A 5 7.54 2.23 -8.51
N TYR A 6 6.67 3.23 -8.44
CA TYR A 6 5.27 3.03 -8.10
C TYR A 6 4.37 2.77 -9.33
N ALA A 7 4.82 3.13 -10.55
CA ALA A 7 4.14 2.72 -11.77
C ALA A 7 4.18 1.20 -11.97
N ILE A 8 5.30 0.54 -11.63
CA ILE A 8 5.43 -0.92 -11.65
C ILE A 8 4.34 -1.55 -10.76
N TRP A 9 4.22 -1.10 -9.53
CA TRP A 9 3.27 -1.64 -8.58
C TRP A 9 1.82 -1.26 -8.94
N GLY A 10 1.58 -0.01 -9.31
CA GLY A 10 0.27 0.52 -9.71
C GLY A 10 -0.29 -0.15 -10.97
N ALA A 11 0.57 -0.68 -11.85
CA ALA A 11 0.11 -1.38 -13.05
C ALA A 11 -0.62 -2.68 -12.73
N TRP A 12 -0.16 -3.47 -11.74
CA TRP A 12 -0.73 -4.80 -11.48
C TRP A 12 -1.59 -4.88 -10.21
N ALA A 13 -1.21 -4.19 -9.13
CA ALA A 13 -1.83 -4.41 -7.83
C ALA A 13 -3.36 -4.17 -7.80
N PRO A 14 -3.91 -3.10 -8.41
CA PRO A 14 -5.35 -2.86 -8.36
C PRO A 14 -6.19 -3.85 -9.16
N VAL A 15 -5.59 -4.59 -10.10
CA VAL A 15 -6.32 -5.41 -11.09
C VAL A 15 -5.82 -6.86 -11.20
N LEU A 16 -4.89 -7.27 -10.35
CA LEU A 16 -4.34 -8.63 -10.36
C LEU A 16 -5.38 -9.67 -9.92
N TRP A 17 -6.20 -9.34 -8.93
CA TRP A 17 -7.18 -10.28 -8.37
C TRP A 17 -8.10 -10.88 -9.42
N PRO A 18 -8.79 -10.11 -10.29
CA PRO A 18 -9.63 -10.68 -11.35
C PRO A 18 -8.87 -11.64 -12.26
N TYR A 19 -7.60 -11.35 -12.58
CA TYR A 19 -6.77 -12.24 -13.39
C TYR A 19 -6.50 -13.58 -12.70
N LEU A 20 -6.30 -13.58 -11.39
CA LEU A 20 -6.04 -14.80 -10.65
C LEU A 20 -7.28 -15.68 -10.52
N VAL A 21 -8.45 -15.09 -10.23
CA VAL A 21 -9.66 -15.86 -9.87
C VAL A 21 -10.59 -16.15 -11.04
N ASN A 22 -10.65 -15.30 -12.06
CA ASN A 22 -11.56 -15.52 -13.18
C ASN A 22 -11.21 -16.84 -13.91
N PRO A 23 -12.23 -17.56 -14.43
CA PRO A 23 -11.98 -18.80 -15.16
C PRO A 23 -11.24 -18.54 -16.47
N LYS A 24 -10.58 -19.56 -16.98
CA LYS A 24 -9.95 -19.53 -18.32
C LYS A 24 -11.00 -19.32 -19.39
N PRO A 25 -10.72 -18.58 -20.47
CA PRO A 25 -9.42 -17.95 -20.80
C PRO A 25 -9.19 -16.56 -20.22
N GLN A 26 -10.13 -15.95 -19.49
CA GLN A 26 -10.03 -14.60 -18.97
C GLN A 26 -9.09 -14.46 -17.76
N GLY A 27 -8.83 -15.56 -17.05
CA GLY A 27 -7.95 -15.62 -15.89
C GLY A 27 -7.35 -16.99 -15.69
N LEU A 28 -6.83 -17.26 -14.49
CA LEU A 28 -6.14 -18.50 -14.15
C LEU A 28 -7.03 -19.52 -13.43
N GLY A 29 -8.24 -19.15 -13.03
CA GLY A 29 -9.20 -20.04 -12.34
C GLY A 29 -8.72 -20.48 -10.95
N MET A 30 -7.96 -19.63 -10.24
CA MET A 30 -7.49 -19.93 -8.89
C MET A 30 -8.63 -19.80 -7.88
N THR A 31 -8.53 -20.56 -6.80
CA THR A 31 -9.37 -20.33 -5.62
C THR A 31 -9.04 -18.98 -5.00
N ASN A 32 -9.99 -18.36 -4.28
CA ASN A 32 -9.75 -17.10 -3.60
C ASN A 32 -8.56 -17.20 -2.62
N GLN A 33 -8.36 -18.35 -1.95
CA GLN A 33 -7.23 -18.54 -1.05
C GLN A 33 -5.89 -18.60 -1.79
N GLN A 34 -5.84 -19.25 -2.96
CA GLN A 34 -4.65 -19.27 -3.80
C GLN A 34 -4.30 -17.85 -4.31
N ALA A 35 -5.31 -17.12 -4.76
CA ALA A 35 -5.13 -15.73 -5.20
C ALA A 35 -4.65 -14.82 -4.05
N ALA A 36 -5.23 -14.96 -2.87
CA ALA A 36 -4.83 -14.25 -1.66
C ALA A 36 -3.38 -14.54 -1.26
N PHE A 37 -2.97 -15.81 -1.35
CA PHE A 37 -1.58 -16.21 -1.11
C PHE A 37 -0.62 -15.53 -2.11
N VAL A 38 -0.91 -15.59 -3.41
CA VAL A 38 -0.08 -14.95 -4.45
C VAL A 38 0.03 -13.44 -4.19
N PHE A 39 -1.09 -12.79 -3.89
CA PHE A 39 -1.10 -11.35 -3.59
C PHE A 39 -0.31 -11.01 -2.33
N GLY A 40 -0.38 -11.89 -1.33
CA GLY A 40 0.32 -11.74 -0.05
C GLY A 40 1.83 -11.88 -0.13
N LEU A 41 2.39 -12.48 -1.20
CA LEU A 41 3.84 -12.72 -1.33
C LEU A 41 4.67 -11.44 -1.26
N LEU A 42 4.15 -10.31 -1.76
CA LEU A 42 4.83 -9.02 -1.65
C LEU A 42 4.99 -8.59 -0.18
N TRP A 43 3.96 -8.77 0.61
CA TRP A 43 3.98 -8.38 2.02
C TRP A 43 4.89 -9.30 2.85
N LEU A 44 4.88 -10.59 2.54
CA LEU A 44 5.82 -11.54 3.12
C LEU A 44 7.28 -11.18 2.75
N ALA A 45 7.52 -10.79 1.51
CA ALA A 45 8.82 -10.30 1.07
C ALA A 45 9.22 -8.99 1.78
N CYS A 46 8.27 -8.10 2.09
CA CYS A 46 8.56 -6.89 2.88
C CYS A 46 9.04 -7.22 4.31
N ILE A 47 8.54 -8.30 4.92
CA ILE A 47 9.06 -8.78 6.22
C ILE A 47 10.51 -9.25 6.09
N LEU A 48 10.86 -9.88 4.97
CA LEU A 48 12.19 -10.46 4.72
C LEU A 48 13.19 -9.45 4.15
N ALA A 49 12.72 -8.33 3.58
CA ALA A 49 13.54 -7.35 2.87
C ALA A 49 14.73 -6.80 3.70
N PRO A 50 14.59 -6.46 5.00
CA PRO A 50 15.70 -5.99 5.81
C PRO A 50 16.81 -7.04 5.99
N PHE A 51 16.48 -8.33 5.92
CA PHE A 51 17.43 -9.43 6.08
C PHE A 51 18.11 -9.86 4.78
N THR A 52 17.55 -9.46 3.63
CA THR A 52 18.00 -9.88 2.30
C THR A 52 18.58 -8.68 1.52
N GLY A 53 17.80 -8.13 0.60
CA GLY A 53 18.24 -7.07 -0.30
C GLY A 53 18.77 -5.81 0.39
N GLY A 54 18.21 -5.46 1.56
CA GLY A 54 18.71 -4.33 2.36
C GLY A 54 20.17 -4.53 2.76
N GLN A 55 20.52 -5.70 3.33
CA GLN A 55 21.91 -6.00 3.73
C GLN A 55 22.87 -6.03 2.54
N ILE A 56 22.42 -6.53 1.38
CA ILE A 56 23.25 -6.61 0.17
C ILE A 56 23.56 -5.21 -0.35
N ALA A 57 22.54 -4.36 -0.47
CA ALA A 57 22.68 -2.99 -0.98
C ALA A 57 23.50 -2.11 -0.02
N ASP A 58 23.32 -2.29 1.30
CA ASP A 58 23.98 -1.45 2.28
C ASP A 58 25.48 -1.79 2.44
N ARG A 59 25.89 -3.04 2.17
CA ARG A 59 27.27 -3.48 2.45
C ARG A 59 28.14 -3.64 1.21
N TRP A 60 27.60 -4.12 0.09
CA TRP A 60 28.45 -4.65 -0.99
C TRP A 60 28.23 -3.98 -2.36
N ILE A 61 27.01 -3.50 -2.63
CA ILE A 61 26.68 -3.02 -4.00
C ILE A 61 26.17 -1.58 -3.93
N PRO A 62 26.69 -0.66 -4.76
CA PRO A 62 26.13 0.70 -4.87
C PRO A 62 24.63 0.66 -5.15
N THR A 63 23.85 1.44 -4.38
CA THR A 63 22.39 1.36 -4.34
C THR A 63 21.75 1.47 -5.72
N GLN A 64 22.23 2.38 -6.59
CA GLN A 64 21.67 2.53 -7.94
C GLN A 64 21.92 1.29 -8.82
N ARG A 65 23.07 0.60 -8.65
CA ARG A 65 23.36 -0.63 -9.39
C ARG A 65 22.52 -1.80 -8.88
N PHE A 66 22.36 -1.91 -7.56
CA PHE A 66 21.47 -2.90 -6.98
C PHE A 66 20.03 -2.71 -7.48
N LEU A 67 19.49 -1.49 -7.43
CA LEU A 67 18.16 -1.17 -7.95
C LEU A 67 18.04 -1.55 -9.44
N GLY A 68 19.03 -1.18 -10.25
CA GLY A 68 19.05 -1.52 -11.67
C GLY A 68 18.96 -3.02 -11.93
N THR A 69 19.80 -3.79 -11.25
CA THR A 69 19.84 -5.26 -11.40
C THR A 69 18.56 -5.93 -10.97
N VAL A 70 18.02 -5.57 -9.78
CA VAL A 70 16.81 -6.22 -9.26
C VAL A 70 15.55 -5.84 -10.05
N HIS A 71 15.49 -4.63 -10.64
CA HIS A 71 14.37 -4.26 -11.51
C HIS A 71 14.46 -4.95 -12.88
N LEU A 72 15.65 -5.13 -13.47
CA LEU A 72 15.78 -5.92 -14.69
C LEU A 72 15.36 -7.38 -14.46
N ALA A 73 15.87 -8.01 -13.39
CA ALA A 73 15.47 -9.36 -13.02
C ALA A 73 13.98 -9.45 -12.68
N GLY A 74 13.47 -8.50 -11.88
CA GLY A 74 12.04 -8.42 -11.51
C GLY A 74 11.13 -8.28 -12.75
N GLY A 75 11.56 -7.51 -13.76
CA GLY A 75 10.84 -7.39 -15.04
C GLY A 75 10.72 -8.73 -15.77
N VAL A 76 11.78 -9.53 -15.77
CA VAL A 76 11.73 -10.90 -16.33
C VAL A 76 10.69 -11.74 -15.62
N PHE A 77 10.69 -11.75 -14.26
CA PHE A 77 9.74 -12.55 -13.49
C PHE A 77 8.28 -12.05 -13.60
N LEU A 78 8.05 -10.74 -13.79
CA LEU A 78 6.71 -10.22 -14.11
C LEU A 78 6.21 -10.71 -15.48
N VAL A 79 7.07 -10.71 -16.50
CA VAL A 79 6.72 -11.23 -17.83
C VAL A 79 6.48 -12.74 -17.78
N LEU A 80 7.26 -13.48 -17.00
CA LEU A 80 7.04 -14.92 -16.79
C LEU A 80 5.76 -15.19 -16.01
N ALA A 81 5.44 -14.37 -15.01
CA ALA A 81 4.18 -14.42 -14.27
C ALA A 81 2.98 -14.17 -15.19
N ALA A 82 3.08 -13.25 -16.15
CA ALA A 82 2.04 -13.01 -17.15
C ALA A 82 1.79 -14.21 -18.07
N LYS A 83 2.76 -15.12 -18.19
CA LYS A 83 2.66 -16.39 -18.97
C LYS A 83 2.36 -17.59 -18.09
N ALA A 84 2.12 -17.42 -16.79
CA ALA A 84 1.82 -18.53 -15.88
C ALA A 84 0.53 -19.23 -16.28
N SER A 85 0.52 -20.55 -16.17
CA SER A 85 -0.62 -21.41 -16.55
C SER A 85 -1.53 -21.82 -15.39
N GLY A 86 -1.12 -21.51 -14.15
CA GLY A 86 -1.85 -21.86 -12.93
C GLY A 86 -1.12 -21.46 -11.66
N PHE A 87 -1.66 -21.87 -10.51
CA PHE A 87 -1.20 -21.44 -9.19
C PHE A 87 0.31 -21.68 -8.93
N PRO A 88 0.89 -22.89 -9.14
CA PRO A 88 2.29 -23.11 -8.77
C PRO A 88 3.27 -22.20 -9.54
N SER A 89 3.08 -22.08 -10.86
CA SER A 89 3.93 -21.22 -11.68
C SER A 89 3.78 -19.75 -11.32
N MET A 90 2.54 -19.27 -11.13
CA MET A 90 2.28 -17.90 -10.70
C MET A 90 2.90 -17.60 -9.33
N ALA A 91 2.72 -18.49 -8.35
CA ALA A 91 3.22 -18.32 -6.99
C ALA A 91 4.76 -18.24 -6.99
N ILE A 92 5.45 -19.10 -7.74
CA ILE A 92 6.92 -19.08 -7.82
C ILE A 92 7.40 -17.77 -8.45
N MET A 93 6.83 -17.38 -9.61
CA MET A 93 7.27 -16.16 -10.31
C MET A 93 7.01 -14.91 -9.47
N MET A 94 5.84 -14.81 -8.84
CA MET A 94 5.50 -13.68 -7.96
C MET A 94 6.30 -13.69 -6.66
N ALA A 95 6.67 -14.86 -6.11
CA ALA A 95 7.55 -14.93 -4.93
C ALA A 95 8.94 -14.35 -5.24
N ILE A 96 9.54 -14.76 -6.36
CA ILE A 96 10.87 -14.26 -6.76
C ILE A 96 10.79 -12.76 -7.08
N TYR A 97 9.79 -12.33 -7.86
CA TYR A 97 9.55 -10.91 -8.11
C TYR A 97 9.42 -10.11 -6.80
N SER A 98 8.63 -10.59 -5.87
CA SER A 98 8.37 -9.92 -4.60
C SER A 98 9.64 -9.77 -3.76
N LEU A 99 10.48 -10.81 -3.69
CA LEU A 99 11.78 -10.77 -2.98
C LEU A 99 12.75 -9.77 -3.62
N LEU A 100 12.70 -9.60 -4.95
CA LEU A 100 13.51 -8.60 -5.66
C LEU A 100 12.95 -7.19 -5.47
N TYR A 101 11.62 -7.02 -5.49
CA TYR A 101 10.97 -5.72 -5.46
C TYR A 101 10.86 -5.12 -4.05
N ALA A 102 10.59 -5.93 -3.01
CA ALA A 102 10.34 -5.43 -1.66
C ALA A 102 11.48 -4.55 -1.09
N PRO A 103 12.77 -4.90 -1.21
CA PRO A 103 13.85 -4.05 -0.73
C PRO A 103 13.93 -2.70 -1.46
N THR A 104 13.49 -2.65 -2.73
CA THR A 104 13.56 -1.43 -3.54
C THR A 104 12.65 -0.33 -3.01
N LEU A 105 11.57 -0.66 -2.28
CA LEU A 105 10.66 0.31 -1.67
C LEU A 105 11.38 1.22 -0.65
N ALA A 106 12.24 0.65 0.16
CA ALA A 106 13.04 1.40 1.13
C ALA A 106 14.25 2.06 0.46
N LEU A 107 14.94 1.36 -0.42
CA LEU A 107 16.17 1.84 -1.06
C LEU A 107 15.95 3.02 -2.00
N THR A 108 14.81 3.09 -2.70
CA THR A 108 14.45 4.27 -3.50
C THR A 108 14.22 5.51 -2.64
N ASN A 109 13.62 5.36 -1.45
CA ASN A 109 13.48 6.45 -0.51
C ASN A 109 14.86 6.88 0.02
N SER A 110 15.71 5.94 0.43
CA SER A 110 17.06 6.19 0.92
C SER A 110 17.92 6.93 -0.13
N LEU A 111 17.89 6.46 -1.39
CA LEU A 111 18.60 7.12 -2.49
C LEU A 111 18.06 8.53 -2.73
N GLY A 112 16.74 8.72 -2.64
CA GLY A 112 16.11 10.03 -2.74
C GLY A 112 16.64 10.98 -1.67
N PHE A 113 16.63 10.58 -0.40
CA PHE A 113 17.16 11.40 0.71
C PHE A 113 18.64 11.71 0.56
N HIS A 114 19.44 10.76 0.10
CA HIS A 114 20.90 10.96 -0.05
C HIS A 114 21.24 12.07 -1.06
N HIS A 115 20.42 12.27 -2.11
CA HIS A 115 20.72 13.23 -3.17
C HIS A 115 19.90 14.52 -3.12
N ILE A 116 18.92 14.65 -2.22
CA ILE A 116 18.13 15.86 -2.03
C ILE A 116 18.83 16.73 -0.98
N LYS A 117 19.15 17.99 -1.35
CA LYS A 117 19.81 18.94 -0.45
C LYS A 117 18.94 19.42 0.71
N ASP A 118 17.64 19.51 0.51
CA ASP A 118 16.65 19.91 1.52
C ASP A 118 15.63 18.79 1.72
N GLU A 119 15.67 18.13 2.87
CA GLU A 119 14.76 17.05 3.23
C GLU A 119 13.28 17.43 3.10
N LYS A 120 12.94 18.71 3.23
CA LYS A 120 11.57 19.20 3.04
C LYS A 120 11.04 19.01 1.62
N LEU A 121 11.94 18.92 0.62
CA LEU A 121 11.58 18.66 -0.77
C LEU A 121 11.26 17.18 -1.03
N PHE A 122 11.61 16.27 -0.11
CA PHE A 122 11.36 14.84 -0.29
C PHE A 122 9.87 14.54 -0.51
N GLY A 123 8.98 15.23 0.20
CA GLY A 123 7.53 15.07 -0.01
C GLY A 123 7.11 15.34 -1.46
N GLN A 124 7.67 16.37 -2.12
CA GLN A 124 7.40 16.67 -3.51
C GLN A 124 7.91 15.55 -4.45
N VAL A 125 9.11 15.02 -4.17
CA VAL A 125 9.67 13.90 -4.93
C VAL A 125 8.82 12.64 -4.73
N ARG A 126 8.32 12.40 -3.52
CA ARG A 126 7.51 11.22 -3.19
C ARG A 126 6.13 11.24 -3.87
N VAL A 127 5.54 12.43 -4.11
CA VAL A 127 4.28 12.59 -4.86
C VAL A 127 4.37 12.00 -6.27
N PHE A 128 5.55 12.07 -6.93
CA PHE A 128 5.74 11.43 -8.24
C PHE A 128 5.49 9.91 -8.20
N GLY A 129 5.65 9.26 -7.05
CA GLY A 129 5.27 7.86 -6.89
C GLY A 129 3.77 7.65 -7.07
N THR A 130 2.93 8.42 -6.39
CA THR A 130 1.47 8.32 -6.54
C THR A 130 1.03 8.71 -7.96
N ILE A 131 1.69 9.72 -8.58
CA ILE A 131 1.45 10.06 -9.99
C ILE A 131 1.80 8.86 -10.89
N GLY A 132 2.92 8.18 -10.65
CA GLY A 132 3.31 6.97 -11.39
C GLY A 132 2.27 5.85 -11.31
N TRP A 133 1.72 5.62 -10.11
CA TRP A 133 0.62 4.68 -9.90
C TRP A 133 -0.63 5.05 -10.72
N ILE A 134 -1.04 6.31 -10.68
CA ILE A 134 -2.20 6.82 -11.43
C ILE A 134 -1.99 6.66 -12.94
N VAL A 135 -0.86 7.11 -13.44
CA VAL A 135 -0.52 7.05 -14.87
C VAL A 135 -0.45 5.61 -15.36
N ALA A 136 0.08 4.67 -14.56
CA ALA A 136 0.08 3.25 -14.90
C ALA A 136 -1.35 2.70 -15.08
N GLY A 137 -2.28 3.08 -14.18
CA GLY A 137 -3.69 2.71 -14.31
C GLY A 137 -4.35 3.31 -15.56
N TRP A 138 -4.02 4.54 -15.92
CA TRP A 138 -4.54 5.18 -17.12
C TRP A 138 -3.98 4.57 -18.41
N ILE A 139 -2.68 4.28 -18.45
CA ILE A 139 -2.04 3.58 -19.58
C ILE A 139 -2.68 2.20 -19.77
N LEU A 140 -2.92 1.46 -18.68
CA LEU A 140 -3.57 0.16 -18.75
C LEU A 140 -5.01 0.25 -19.24
N THR A 141 -5.75 1.29 -18.84
CA THR A 141 -7.10 1.56 -19.33
C THR A 141 -7.08 1.82 -20.84
N LEU A 142 -6.22 2.73 -21.31
CA LEU A 142 -6.07 3.04 -22.74
C LEU A 142 -5.66 1.80 -23.54
N TRP A 143 -4.73 1.01 -23.04
CA TRP A 143 -4.32 -0.24 -23.66
C TRP A 143 -5.50 -1.18 -23.86
N ARG A 144 -6.35 -1.34 -22.83
CA ARG A 144 -7.53 -2.22 -22.88
C ARG A 144 -8.65 -1.68 -23.77
N GLU A 145 -8.76 -0.36 -23.95
CA GLU A 145 -9.76 0.26 -24.85
C GLU A 145 -9.36 0.19 -26.32
N ILE A 146 -8.05 0.24 -26.63
CA ILE A 146 -7.53 0.20 -28.01
C ILE A 146 -7.26 -1.24 -28.46
N GLY A 147 -6.93 -2.13 -27.52
CA GLY A 147 -6.52 -3.50 -27.78
C GLY A 147 -7.68 -4.48 -27.93
N THR A 148 -7.41 -5.55 -28.66
CA THR A 148 -8.27 -6.73 -28.74
C THR A 148 -8.12 -7.60 -27.50
N PRO A 149 -8.90 -8.65 -27.37
CA PRO A 149 -9.66 -9.07 -26.19
C PRO A 149 -8.83 -8.96 -24.89
N ILE A 150 -9.46 -8.51 -23.84
CA ILE A 150 -8.87 -8.27 -22.54
C ILE A 150 -8.23 -9.57 -22.05
N ASN A 151 -6.92 -9.65 -22.25
CA ASN A 151 -6.10 -10.61 -21.52
C ASN A 151 -5.62 -9.90 -20.25
N THR A 152 -6.19 -10.24 -19.12
CA THR A 152 -5.93 -9.56 -17.85
C THR A 152 -4.50 -9.77 -17.32
N ALA A 153 -3.68 -10.60 -17.99
CA ALA A 153 -2.21 -10.66 -17.82
C ALA A 153 -1.49 -9.40 -18.31
N ASP A 154 -2.17 -8.54 -19.09
CA ASP A 154 -1.67 -7.27 -19.62
C ASP A 154 -1.07 -6.37 -18.50
N SER A 155 -1.66 -6.38 -17.33
CA SER A 155 -1.20 -5.64 -16.15
C SER A 155 0.20 -6.05 -15.70
N LEU A 156 0.51 -7.35 -15.69
CA LEU A 156 1.83 -7.89 -15.37
C LEU A 156 2.84 -7.60 -16.49
N MET A 157 2.41 -7.66 -17.75
CA MET A 157 3.26 -7.29 -18.91
C MET A 157 3.65 -5.83 -18.85
N LEU A 158 2.68 -4.92 -18.59
CA LEU A 158 2.94 -3.49 -18.45
C LEU A 158 3.89 -3.20 -17.27
N ALA A 159 3.66 -3.87 -16.14
CA ALA A 159 4.55 -3.77 -14.97
C ALA A 159 5.97 -4.24 -15.31
N GLY A 160 6.11 -5.31 -16.10
CA GLY A 160 7.39 -5.81 -16.60
C GLY A 160 8.11 -4.77 -17.45
N VAL A 161 7.40 -4.12 -18.39
CA VAL A 161 7.95 -3.03 -19.21
C VAL A 161 8.44 -1.88 -18.33
N PHE A 162 7.64 -1.41 -17.38
CA PHE A 162 8.07 -0.36 -16.44
C PHE A 162 9.26 -0.79 -15.60
N SER A 163 9.32 -2.06 -15.20
CA SER A 163 10.45 -2.61 -14.45
C SER A 163 11.75 -2.62 -15.28
N PHE A 164 11.69 -2.97 -16.56
CA PHE A 164 12.84 -2.88 -17.47
C PHE A 164 13.29 -1.43 -17.66
N ILE A 165 12.35 -0.50 -17.90
CA ILE A 165 12.66 0.93 -18.02
C ILE A 165 13.32 1.44 -16.74
N MET A 166 12.77 1.08 -15.57
CA MET A 166 13.33 1.45 -14.26
C MET A 166 14.73 0.87 -14.08
N GLY A 167 14.91 -0.41 -14.43
CA GLY A 167 16.18 -1.08 -14.31
C GLY A 167 17.29 -0.40 -15.13
N VAL A 168 17.03 -0.09 -16.40
CA VAL A 168 17.95 0.66 -17.25
C VAL A 168 18.19 2.07 -16.70
N PHE A 169 17.12 2.77 -16.31
CA PHE A 169 17.21 4.13 -15.77
C PHE A 169 18.09 4.20 -14.50
N CYS A 170 18.05 3.19 -13.64
CA CYS A 170 18.83 3.16 -12.40
C CYS A 170 20.34 3.22 -12.65
N PHE A 171 20.85 2.73 -13.78
CA PHE A 171 22.28 2.81 -14.10
C PHE A 171 22.76 4.22 -14.47
N PHE A 172 21.82 5.14 -14.77
CA PHE A 172 22.10 6.56 -15.03
C PHE A 172 21.92 7.45 -13.79
N LEU A 173 21.48 6.87 -12.66
CA LEU A 173 21.35 7.62 -11.40
C LEU A 173 22.73 7.95 -10.81
N PRO A 174 22.83 9.02 -10.02
CA PRO A 174 24.06 9.39 -9.33
C PRO A 174 24.61 8.26 -8.49
N HIS A 175 25.94 8.16 -8.45
CA HIS A 175 26.61 7.12 -7.66
C HIS A 175 26.28 7.24 -6.18
N THR A 176 25.72 6.19 -5.60
CA THR A 176 25.38 6.11 -4.18
C THR A 176 26.13 4.91 -3.58
N PRO A 177 27.28 5.16 -2.92
CA PRO A 177 28.08 4.08 -2.38
C PRO A 177 27.34 3.32 -1.28
N PRO A 178 27.68 2.05 -1.03
CA PRO A 178 27.11 1.29 0.09
C PRO A 178 27.40 2.01 1.41
N ALA A 179 26.42 2.05 2.31
CA ALA A 179 26.66 2.46 3.68
C ALA A 179 27.49 1.36 4.36
N LYS A 180 28.69 1.70 4.87
CA LYS A 180 29.58 0.71 5.51
C LYS A 180 28.97 0.03 6.73
N GLU A 181 28.01 0.71 7.38
CA GLU A 181 27.24 0.22 8.51
C GLU A 181 25.78 0.03 8.08
N SER A 182 25.35 -1.23 8.02
CA SER A 182 23.94 -1.52 7.72
C SER A 182 23.13 -1.49 9.02
N PRO A 183 21.90 -0.92 8.98
CA PRO A 183 20.99 -0.94 10.12
C PRO A 183 20.77 -2.37 10.62
N ASP A 184 20.65 -2.53 11.93
CA ASP A 184 20.28 -3.82 12.53
C ASP A 184 18.90 -4.24 11.98
N PRO A 185 18.78 -5.39 11.26
CA PRO A 185 17.51 -5.88 10.75
C PRO A 185 16.47 -6.14 11.85
N LEU A 186 16.92 -6.32 13.08
CA LEU A 186 16.10 -6.54 14.26
C LEU A 186 15.92 -5.28 15.12
N ALA A 187 16.26 -4.10 14.57
CA ALA A 187 16.14 -2.83 15.29
C ALA A 187 14.76 -2.60 15.92
N PHE A 188 13.68 -3.10 15.29
CA PHE A 188 12.32 -3.00 15.83
C PHE A 188 12.17 -3.62 17.23
N ARG A 189 13.03 -4.57 17.62
CA ARG A 189 13.00 -5.19 18.97
C ARG A 189 13.18 -4.18 20.10
N LYS A 190 14.00 -3.15 19.88
CA LYS A 190 14.20 -2.07 20.86
C LYS A 190 12.91 -1.30 21.14
N ALA A 191 12.01 -1.23 20.17
CA ALA A 191 10.76 -0.52 20.30
C ALA A 191 9.67 -1.32 21.03
N PHE A 192 9.85 -2.62 21.31
CA PHE A 192 8.86 -3.39 22.08
C PHE A 192 8.63 -2.82 23.50
N VAL A 193 9.58 -2.10 24.04
CA VAL A 193 9.41 -1.42 25.33
C VAL A 193 8.25 -0.42 25.28
N MET A 194 7.97 0.21 24.14
CA MET A 194 6.90 1.16 23.96
C MET A 194 5.50 0.51 24.05
N LEU A 195 5.37 -0.79 23.78
CA LEU A 195 4.12 -1.53 23.94
C LEU A 195 3.65 -1.64 25.41
N LYS A 196 4.51 -1.30 26.38
CA LYS A 196 4.13 -1.17 27.79
C LYS A 196 3.27 0.09 28.02
N ASP A 197 3.39 1.12 27.18
CA ASP A 197 2.51 2.26 27.19
C ASP A 197 1.16 1.87 26.59
N ARG A 198 0.08 2.03 27.38
CA ARG A 198 -1.26 1.64 26.98
C ARG A 198 -1.75 2.36 25.73
N ASN A 199 -1.41 3.65 25.59
CA ASN A 199 -1.85 4.46 24.46
C ASN A 199 -1.19 4.00 23.17
N PHE A 200 0.13 3.72 23.24
CA PHE A 200 0.88 3.18 22.11
C PHE A 200 0.42 1.77 21.72
N LEU A 201 0.15 0.90 22.70
CA LEU A 201 -0.37 -0.44 22.45
C LEU A 201 -1.74 -0.41 21.76
N VAL A 202 -2.67 0.42 22.25
CA VAL A 202 -4.00 0.60 21.62
C VAL A 202 -3.86 1.09 20.20
N PHE A 203 -2.99 2.08 19.95
CA PHE A 203 -2.68 2.55 18.61
C PHE A 203 -2.14 1.45 17.71
N MET A 204 -1.17 0.66 18.17
CA MET A 204 -0.56 -0.41 17.39
C MET A 204 -1.56 -1.53 17.03
N LEU A 205 -2.45 -1.89 17.95
CA LEU A 205 -3.51 -2.87 17.68
C LEU A 205 -4.50 -2.35 16.64
N ILE A 206 -4.90 -1.08 16.74
CA ILE A 206 -5.78 -0.46 15.76
C ILE A 206 -5.07 -0.37 14.39
N ALA A 207 -3.80 0.04 14.35
CA ALA A 207 -3.02 0.10 13.12
C ALA A 207 -2.91 -1.27 12.43
N PHE A 208 -2.72 -2.32 13.20
CA PHE A 208 -2.71 -3.69 12.71
C PHE A 208 -4.06 -4.10 12.09
N VAL A 209 -5.17 -3.87 12.79
CA VAL A 209 -6.51 -4.23 12.29
C VAL A 209 -6.89 -3.41 11.06
N VAL A 210 -6.65 -2.09 11.07
CA VAL A 210 -6.92 -1.20 9.93
C VAL A 210 -6.10 -1.61 8.71
N THR A 211 -4.86 -2.07 8.89
CA THR A 211 -4.06 -2.57 7.78
C THR A 211 -4.56 -3.92 7.25
N THR A 212 -4.98 -4.80 8.15
CA THR A 212 -5.59 -6.10 7.80
C THR A 212 -6.85 -5.89 6.94
N GLU A 213 -7.74 -4.99 7.34
CA GLU A 213 -8.98 -4.72 6.61
C GLU A 213 -8.75 -4.00 5.27
N LEU A 214 -7.66 -3.24 5.14
CA LEU A 214 -7.33 -2.53 3.91
C LEU A 214 -7.19 -3.47 2.70
N GLN A 215 -6.89 -4.76 2.94
CA GLN A 215 -6.79 -5.74 1.87
C GLN A 215 -8.13 -6.04 1.20
N PHE A 216 -9.26 -5.81 1.87
CA PHE A 216 -10.58 -5.86 1.23
C PHE A 216 -10.78 -4.76 0.17
N TYR A 217 -10.01 -3.68 0.23
CA TYR A 217 -9.96 -2.70 -0.86
C TYR A 217 -9.06 -3.19 -2.00
N TYR A 218 -7.85 -3.65 -1.72
CA TYR A 218 -6.88 -3.97 -2.78
C TYR A 218 -7.21 -5.25 -3.55
N LEU A 219 -7.75 -6.28 -2.89
CA LEU A 219 -7.99 -7.57 -3.54
C LEU A 219 -9.30 -7.58 -4.34
N PRO A 220 -10.48 -7.59 -3.70
CA PRO A 220 -11.72 -7.87 -4.39
C PRO A 220 -12.39 -6.65 -5.03
N THR A 221 -11.95 -5.40 -4.76
CA THR A 221 -12.69 -4.21 -5.22
C THR A 221 -12.81 -4.13 -6.75
N ALA A 222 -11.78 -4.52 -7.50
CA ALA A 222 -11.84 -4.54 -8.96
C ALA A 222 -12.98 -5.48 -9.48
N ASP A 223 -13.09 -6.67 -8.90
CA ASP A 223 -14.16 -7.62 -9.21
C ASP A 223 -15.54 -7.10 -8.77
N PHE A 224 -15.62 -6.51 -7.58
CA PHE A 224 -16.84 -5.88 -7.09
C PHE A 224 -17.34 -4.77 -8.03
N LEU A 225 -16.46 -3.85 -8.43
CA LEU A 225 -16.80 -2.77 -9.37
C LEU A 225 -17.29 -3.31 -10.72
N ASN A 226 -16.71 -4.40 -11.19
CA ASN A 226 -17.10 -5.04 -12.45
C ASN A 226 -18.39 -5.85 -12.30
N LYS A 227 -18.43 -6.81 -11.37
CA LYS A 227 -19.49 -7.81 -11.28
C LYS A 227 -20.78 -7.29 -10.62
N ALA A 228 -20.65 -6.43 -9.59
CA ALA A 228 -21.81 -5.89 -8.88
C ALA A 228 -22.30 -4.55 -9.43
N LEU A 229 -21.38 -3.69 -9.89
CA LEU A 229 -21.74 -2.33 -10.35
C LEU A 229 -21.66 -2.15 -11.87
N HIS A 230 -21.37 -3.23 -12.60
CA HIS A 230 -21.30 -3.25 -14.07
C HIS A 230 -20.40 -2.13 -14.63
N ILE A 231 -19.27 -1.85 -13.97
CA ILE A 231 -18.23 -0.99 -14.54
C ILE A 231 -17.42 -1.84 -15.52
N PRO A 232 -17.27 -1.38 -16.79
CA PRO A 232 -16.51 -2.13 -17.78
C PRO A 232 -15.10 -2.47 -17.28
N GLN A 233 -14.66 -3.71 -17.49
CA GLN A 233 -13.34 -4.17 -17.04
C GLN A 233 -12.20 -3.32 -17.60
N THR A 234 -12.36 -2.75 -18.81
CA THR A 234 -11.42 -1.81 -19.39
C THR A 234 -11.22 -0.56 -18.54
N LYS A 235 -12.29 -0.05 -17.90
CA LYS A 235 -12.28 1.19 -17.11
C LYS A 235 -11.91 1.00 -15.65
N ILE A 236 -11.81 -0.23 -15.17
CA ILE A 236 -11.49 -0.52 -13.75
C ILE A 236 -10.16 0.13 -13.32
N PRO A 237 -9.03 0.01 -14.09
CA PRO A 237 -7.77 0.59 -13.64
C PRO A 237 -7.88 2.11 -13.42
N MET A 238 -8.50 2.84 -14.34
CA MET A 238 -8.73 4.29 -14.21
C MET A 238 -9.68 4.59 -13.04
N THR A 239 -10.77 3.84 -12.88
CA THR A 239 -11.73 4.04 -11.78
C THR A 239 -11.05 3.91 -10.42
N MET A 240 -10.16 2.94 -10.26
CA MET A 240 -9.42 2.74 -9.02
C MET A 240 -8.49 3.93 -8.69
N THR A 241 -8.02 4.69 -9.69
CA THR A 241 -7.15 5.86 -9.44
C THR A 241 -7.85 7.04 -8.76
N VAL A 242 -9.19 7.05 -8.69
CA VAL A 242 -9.95 8.06 -7.92
C VAL A 242 -9.48 8.10 -6.45
N ALA A 243 -9.18 6.95 -5.89
CA ALA A 243 -8.64 6.82 -4.54
C ALA A 243 -7.28 7.53 -4.37
N GLN A 244 -6.35 7.34 -5.30
CA GLN A 244 -5.02 7.92 -5.26
C GLN A 244 -5.02 9.43 -5.57
N ILE A 245 -5.91 9.89 -6.45
CA ILE A 245 -6.11 11.32 -6.69
C ILE A 245 -6.58 11.99 -5.40
N ALA A 246 -7.57 11.40 -4.71
CA ALA A 246 -8.03 11.90 -3.43
C ALA A 246 -6.94 11.87 -2.35
N GLU A 247 -6.06 10.86 -2.36
CA GLU A 247 -4.89 10.77 -1.46
C GLU A 247 -3.95 11.96 -1.66
N ILE A 248 -3.58 12.28 -2.92
CA ILE A 248 -2.71 13.44 -3.22
C ILE A 248 -3.37 14.75 -2.72
N LEU A 249 -4.64 14.95 -3.04
CA LEU A 249 -5.36 16.16 -2.65
C LEU A 249 -5.47 16.27 -1.12
N THR A 250 -5.77 15.18 -0.44
CA THR A 250 -5.85 15.14 1.02
C THR A 250 -4.49 15.44 1.66
N MET A 251 -3.43 14.81 1.14
CA MET A 251 -2.08 15.00 1.66
C MET A 251 -1.55 16.42 1.41
N ALA A 252 -1.80 16.97 0.23
CA ALA A 252 -1.28 18.28 -0.14
C ALA A 252 -2.04 19.43 0.54
N PHE A 253 -3.35 19.34 0.68
CA PHE A 253 -4.18 20.45 1.14
C PHE A 253 -4.78 20.26 2.51
N LEU A 254 -5.36 19.07 2.80
CA LEU A 254 -6.09 18.87 4.03
C LEU A 254 -5.18 18.50 5.21
N LEU A 255 -4.13 17.71 4.99
CA LEU A 255 -3.24 17.26 6.06
C LEU A 255 -2.55 18.41 6.81
N PRO A 256 -1.93 19.43 6.14
CA PRO A 256 -1.30 20.55 6.84
C PRO A 256 -2.31 21.35 7.68
N ILE A 257 -3.51 21.57 7.16
CA ILE A 257 -4.60 22.29 7.84
C ILE A 257 -5.06 21.49 9.07
N ALA A 258 -5.26 20.18 8.92
CA ALA A 258 -5.72 19.31 9.98
C ALA A 258 -4.70 19.19 11.12
N LEU A 259 -3.42 18.98 10.81
CA LEU A 259 -2.38 18.91 11.84
C LEU A 259 -2.24 20.22 12.61
N ARG A 260 -2.36 21.35 11.92
CA ARG A 260 -2.29 22.68 12.54
C ARG A 260 -3.49 22.96 13.46
N ASN A 261 -4.70 22.63 13.02
CA ASN A 261 -5.94 23.05 13.70
C ASN A 261 -6.50 21.97 14.64
N TRP A 262 -6.32 20.70 14.30
CA TRP A 262 -6.95 19.56 15.03
C TRP A 262 -5.92 18.75 15.84
N GLY A 263 -4.65 18.79 15.43
CA GLY A 263 -3.60 17.96 16.01
C GLY A 263 -3.67 16.49 15.60
N ILE A 264 -2.75 15.69 16.14
CA ILE A 264 -2.53 14.29 15.75
C ILE A 264 -3.77 13.42 16.05
N ARG A 265 -4.32 13.49 17.27
CA ARG A 265 -5.42 12.61 17.70
C ARG A 265 -6.67 12.77 16.84
N LYS A 266 -7.11 14.01 16.61
CA LYS A 266 -8.32 14.26 15.80
C LYS A 266 -8.09 13.89 14.33
N SER A 267 -6.89 14.13 13.80
CA SER A 267 -6.54 13.70 12.44
C SER A 267 -6.59 12.18 12.31
N LEU A 268 -5.99 11.42 13.24
CA LEU A 268 -6.10 9.96 13.27
C LEU A 268 -7.56 9.50 13.37
N ALA A 269 -8.38 10.15 14.19
CA ALA A 269 -9.81 9.83 14.34
C ALA A 269 -10.55 9.95 13.00
N VAL A 270 -10.35 11.04 12.25
CA VAL A 270 -10.92 11.21 10.90
C VAL A 270 -10.49 10.07 9.98
N GLY A 271 -9.20 9.70 10.01
CA GLY A 271 -8.69 8.57 9.24
C GLY A 271 -9.38 7.26 9.57
N VAL A 272 -9.49 6.91 10.86
CA VAL A 272 -10.14 5.66 11.29
C VAL A 272 -11.64 5.64 10.93
N ILE A 273 -12.34 6.77 11.04
CA ILE A 273 -13.79 6.87 10.73
C ILE A 273 -14.06 6.81 9.22
N ALA A 274 -13.14 7.25 8.37
CA ALA A 274 -13.32 7.21 6.92
C ALA A 274 -13.51 5.78 6.38
N TRP A 275 -12.88 4.78 7.01
CA TRP A 275 -12.95 3.38 6.58
C TRP A 275 -14.33 2.77 6.69
N PRO A 276 -15.02 2.77 7.85
CA PRO A 276 -16.36 2.20 7.96
C PRO A 276 -17.36 2.89 7.05
N ILE A 277 -17.28 4.21 6.86
CA ILE A 277 -18.18 4.93 5.95
C ILE A 277 -18.06 4.39 4.52
N ARG A 278 -16.83 4.16 4.03
CA ARG A 278 -16.61 3.56 2.71
C ARG A 278 -17.19 2.16 2.62
N TYR A 279 -16.96 1.31 3.62
CA TYR A 279 -17.44 -0.07 3.59
C TYR A 279 -18.95 -0.19 3.74
N VAL A 280 -19.62 0.73 4.45
CA VAL A 280 -21.09 0.84 4.42
C VAL A 280 -21.57 1.09 2.99
N VAL A 281 -20.97 2.05 2.27
CA VAL A 281 -21.34 2.34 0.89
C VAL A 281 -21.09 1.14 -0.02
N PHE A 282 -19.97 0.45 0.14
CA PHE A 282 -19.65 -0.77 -0.64
C PHE A 282 -20.65 -1.90 -0.34
N ALA A 283 -21.02 -2.12 0.93
CA ALA A 283 -21.97 -3.14 1.32
C ALA A 283 -23.40 -2.88 0.78
N LEU A 284 -23.77 -1.61 0.64
CA LEU A 284 -25.06 -1.21 0.05
C LEU A 284 -25.06 -1.30 -1.49
N GLY A 285 -23.89 -1.33 -2.12
CA GLY A 285 -23.73 -1.33 -3.59
C GLY A 285 -24.58 -2.38 -4.32
N PRO A 286 -24.55 -3.67 -3.91
CA PRO A 286 -25.28 -4.76 -4.58
C PRO A 286 -26.80 -4.74 -4.38
N ILE A 287 -27.29 -4.11 -3.32
CA ILE A 287 -28.69 -4.16 -2.91
C ILE A 287 -29.49 -2.89 -3.27
N GLY A 288 -28.81 -1.77 -3.50
CA GLY A 288 -29.46 -0.51 -3.88
C GLY A 288 -29.65 -0.37 -5.38
N PRO A 289 -30.43 0.64 -5.83
CA PRO A 289 -30.61 0.94 -7.24
C PRO A 289 -29.28 1.24 -7.94
N LEU A 290 -28.94 0.51 -8.99
CA LEU A 290 -27.63 0.63 -9.67
C LEU A 290 -27.33 2.08 -10.14
N ALA A 291 -28.33 2.81 -10.62
CA ALA A 291 -28.17 4.20 -11.05
C ALA A 291 -27.68 5.14 -9.93
N VAL A 292 -28.01 4.83 -8.67
CA VAL A 292 -27.58 5.58 -7.47
C VAL A 292 -26.30 5.00 -6.90
N MET A 293 -26.22 3.68 -6.78
CA MET A 293 -25.12 3.03 -6.09
C MET A 293 -23.80 3.09 -6.87
N LYS A 294 -23.85 2.98 -8.19
CA LYS A 294 -22.65 3.06 -9.02
C LYS A 294 -21.88 4.37 -8.84
N PRO A 295 -22.46 5.57 -9.04
CA PRO A 295 -21.75 6.81 -8.78
C PRO A 295 -21.39 7.01 -7.30
N LEU A 296 -22.23 6.56 -6.37
CA LEU A 296 -21.96 6.69 -4.93
C LEU A 296 -20.76 5.86 -4.49
N VAL A 297 -20.66 4.61 -4.95
CA VAL A 297 -19.50 3.75 -4.66
C VAL A 297 -18.23 4.34 -5.29
N VAL A 298 -18.28 4.81 -6.54
CA VAL A 298 -17.11 5.46 -7.15
C VAL A 298 -16.71 6.71 -6.38
N ALA A 299 -17.66 7.55 -5.97
CA ALA A 299 -17.39 8.71 -5.14
C ALA A 299 -16.78 8.31 -3.78
N SER A 300 -17.25 7.21 -3.17
CA SER A 300 -16.73 6.74 -1.88
C SER A 300 -15.27 6.25 -1.95
N LEU A 301 -14.73 5.98 -3.14
CA LEU A 301 -13.29 5.73 -3.32
C LEU A 301 -12.44 6.91 -2.85
N THR A 302 -12.96 8.14 -2.88
CA THR A 302 -12.26 9.34 -2.37
C THR A 302 -12.00 9.26 -0.86
N LEU A 303 -12.81 8.52 -0.09
CA LEU A 303 -12.60 8.27 1.33
C LEU A 303 -11.29 7.53 1.60
N HIS A 304 -10.73 6.83 0.59
CA HIS A 304 -9.39 6.26 0.69
C HIS A 304 -8.34 7.34 0.97
N GLY A 305 -8.44 8.49 0.30
CA GLY A 305 -7.53 9.61 0.53
C GLY A 305 -7.56 10.09 1.98
N LEU A 306 -8.75 10.23 2.56
CA LEU A 306 -8.89 10.58 3.98
C LEU A 306 -8.34 9.47 4.89
N GLY A 307 -8.78 8.23 4.69
CA GLY A 307 -8.36 7.08 5.48
C GLY A 307 -6.85 6.87 5.42
N TYR A 308 -6.27 6.86 4.22
CA TYR A 308 -4.84 6.62 4.04
C TYR A 308 -3.99 7.76 4.62
N THR A 309 -4.28 8.99 4.25
CA THR A 309 -3.48 10.15 4.70
C THR A 309 -3.62 10.37 6.20
N PHE A 310 -4.84 10.45 6.71
CA PHE A 310 -5.07 10.78 8.12
C PHE A 310 -4.82 9.60 9.07
N PHE A 311 -4.82 8.37 8.57
CA PHE A 311 -4.41 7.24 9.38
C PHE A 311 -2.94 6.88 9.16
N PHE A 312 -2.53 6.42 7.97
CA PHE A 312 -1.18 5.88 7.78
C PHE A 312 -0.07 6.94 7.83
N VAL A 313 -0.26 8.11 7.19
CA VAL A 313 0.77 9.17 7.23
C VAL A 313 0.83 9.79 8.62
N VAL A 314 -0.32 10.09 9.24
CA VAL A 314 -0.33 10.64 10.60
C VAL A 314 0.15 9.63 11.64
N SER A 315 -0.01 8.33 11.41
CA SER A 315 0.59 7.27 12.25
C SER A 315 2.11 7.37 12.33
N GLN A 316 2.78 7.62 11.21
CA GLN A 316 4.22 7.82 11.20
C GLN A 316 4.62 9.08 11.99
N ILE A 317 3.86 10.18 11.83
CA ILE A 317 4.06 11.42 12.59
C ILE A 317 3.83 11.17 14.09
N TYR A 318 2.79 10.43 14.45
CA TYR A 318 2.50 10.07 15.84
C TYR A 318 3.66 9.27 16.45
N VAL A 319 4.08 8.18 15.79
CA VAL A 319 5.19 7.35 16.29
C VAL A 319 6.46 8.16 16.44
N ASP A 320 6.78 9.03 15.47
CA ASP A 320 7.95 9.91 15.56
C ASP A 320 7.88 10.87 16.76
N SER A 321 6.69 11.38 17.08
CA SER A 321 6.46 12.32 18.16
C SER A 321 6.53 11.73 19.56
N VAL A 322 6.20 10.41 19.72
CA VAL A 322 6.16 9.73 21.04
C VAL A 322 7.37 8.85 21.30
N ALA A 323 8.11 8.48 20.28
CA ALA A 323 9.28 7.62 20.44
C ALA A 323 10.48 8.39 21.01
N PRO A 324 11.15 7.84 22.05
CA PRO A 324 12.46 8.33 22.51
C PRO A 324 13.45 8.48 21.35
N ARG A 325 14.31 9.50 21.41
CA ARG A 325 15.21 9.84 20.29
C ARG A 325 16.12 8.67 19.88
N ASP A 326 16.60 7.89 20.84
CA ASP A 326 17.52 6.76 20.65
C ASP A 326 16.86 5.52 19.98
N ILE A 327 15.53 5.38 20.07
CA ILE A 327 14.78 4.25 19.48
C ILE A 327 13.75 4.68 18.42
N ARG A 328 13.76 5.92 17.97
CA ARG A 328 12.78 6.46 17.01
C ARG A 328 12.72 5.67 15.71
N ALA A 329 13.87 5.39 15.10
CA ALA A 329 13.96 4.56 13.91
C ALA A 329 13.45 3.12 14.16
N SER A 330 13.71 2.57 15.35
CA SER A 330 13.20 1.25 15.75
C SER A 330 11.68 1.24 15.91
N ALA A 331 11.08 2.33 16.41
CA ALA A 331 9.64 2.48 16.53
C ALA A 331 8.96 2.57 15.16
N GLN A 332 9.53 3.31 14.21
CA GLN A 332 9.06 3.35 12.82
C GLN A 332 9.18 1.97 12.14
N SER A 333 10.26 1.25 12.39
CA SER A 333 10.45 -0.12 11.89
C SER A 333 9.41 -1.08 12.48
N LEU A 334 9.05 -0.93 13.76
CA LEU A 334 7.99 -1.73 14.39
C LEU A 334 6.63 -1.43 13.75
N LEU A 335 6.29 -0.16 13.55
CA LEU A 335 5.06 0.23 12.84
C LEU A 335 5.01 -0.38 11.44
N THR A 336 6.09 -0.27 10.68
CA THR A 336 6.20 -0.82 9.32
C THR A 336 6.05 -2.33 9.31
N LEU A 337 6.69 -3.05 10.25
CA LEU A 337 6.55 -4.50 10.38
C LEU A 337 5.10 -4.90 10.66
N MET A 338 4.45 -4.21 11.60
CA MET A 338 3.07 -4.50 11.99
C MET A 338 2.06 -4.16 10.89
N THR A 339 2.31 -3.12 10.11
CA THR A 339 1.40 -2.67 9.04
C THR A 339 1.77 -3.28 7.69
N LEU A 340 2.85 -2.83 7.04
CA LEU A 340 3.23 -3.29 5.69
C LEU A 340 3.64 -4.76 5.64
N GLY A 341 4.16 -5.31 6.74
CA GLY A 341 4.52 -6.72 6.81
C GLY A 341 3.35 -7.59 7.23
N ILE A 342 3.23 -7.82 8.54
CA ILE A 342 2.33 -8.82 9.13
C ILE A 342 0.86 -8.49 8.89
N GLY A 343 0.45 -7.21 9.08
CA GLY A 343 -0.93 -6.79 8.91
C GLY A 343 -1.46 -7.00 7.50
N ASN A 344 -0.71 -6.55 6.50
CA ASN A 344 -1.09 -6.75 5.11
C ASN A 344 -1.07 -8.24 4.72
N TRP A 345 -0.04 -9.02 5.14
CA TRP A 345 0.02 -10.44 4.81
C TRP A 345 -1.15 -11.22 5.40
N LEU A 346 -1.44 -11.03 6.69
CA LEU A 346 -2.61 -11.66 7.32
C LEU A 346 -3.91 -11.13 6.72
N GLY A 347 -3.97 -9.85 6.37
CA GLY A 347 -5.12 -9.23 5.71
C GLY A 347 -5.44 -9.87 4.36
N THR A 348 -4.42 -10.18 3.55
CA THR A 348 -4.64 -10.88 2.28
C THR A 348 -5.23 -12.28 2.51
N GLN A 349 -4.67 -13.05 3.47
CA GLN A 349 -5.17 -14.39 3.77
C GLN A 349 -6.61 -14.35 4.32
N PHE A 350 -6.88 -13.40 5.22
CA PHE A 350 -8.20 -13.19 5.80
C PHE A 350 -9.23 -12.78 4.72
N THR A 351 -8.87 -11.86 3.84
CA THR A 351 -9.74 -11.48 2.71
C THR A 351 -10.06 -12.68 1.81
N GLY A 352 -9.06 -13.51 1.47
CA GLY A 352 -9.28 -14.73 0.67
C GLY A 352 -10.21 -15.71 1.37
N TRP A 353 -10.09 -15.88 2.68
CA TRP A 353 -10.97 -16.73 3.47
C TRP A 353 -12.42 -16.21 3.48
N ILE A 354 -12.63 -14.89 3.67
CA ILE A 354 -13.96 -14.27 3.63
C ILE A 354 -14.59 -14.37 2.23
N MET A 355 -13.79 -14.21 1.18
CA MET A 355 -14.25 -14.40 -0.20
C MET A 355 -14.69 -15.83 -0.49
N ASN A 356 -14.02 -16.84 0.10
CA ASN A 356 -14.48 -18.24 0.01
C ASN A 356 -15.75 -18.49 0.83
N LEU A 357 -15.86 -17.87 2.01
CA LEU A 357 -17.00 -18.07 2.91
C LEU A 357 -18.31 -17.56 2.30
N PHE A 358 -18.29 -16.41 1.67
CA PHE A 358 -19.51 -15.78 1.12
C PHE A 358 -19.72 -16.02 -0.36
N ASP A 359 -18.69 -16.41 -1.10
CA ASP A 359 -18.70 -16.71 -2.53
C ASP A 359 -19.50 -15.72 -3.40
N PRO A 360 -19.05 -14.47 -3.53
CA PRO A 360 -19.75 -13.48 -4.32
C PRO A 360 -19.71 -13.76 -5.83
N ALA A 361 -18.93 -14.76 -6.27
CA ALA A 361 -18.96 -15.23 -7.65
C ALA A 361 -20.25 -16.01 -7.96
N ALA A 362 -20.76 -16.78 -7.00
CA ALA A 362 -22.01 -17.51 -7.11
C ALA A 362 -23.24 -16.59 -6.87
N ASN A 363 -23.12 -15.60 -5.99
CA ASN A 363 -24.22 -14.70 -5.66
C ASN A 363 -23.72 -13.26 -5.50
N VAL A 364 -24.10 -12.37 -6.41
CA VAL A 364 -23.71 -10.95 -6.39
C VAL A 364 -24.12 -10.24 -5.09
N GLN A 365 -25.24 -10.58 -4.48
CA GLN A 365 -25.67 -9.98 -3.21
C GLN A 365 -24.75 -10.34 -2.05
N ALA A 366 -23.97 -11.43 -2.15
CA ALA A 366 -22.97 -11.79 -1.13
C ALA A 366 -21.84 -10.78 -0.99
N TRP A 367 -21.63 -9.87 -1.96
CA TRP A 367 -20.72 -8.74 -1.80
C TRP A 367 -21.07 -7.85 -0.58
N THR A 368 -22.37 -7.75 -0.26
CA THR A 368 -22.80 -7.06 0.98
C THR A 368 -22.14 -7.69 2.20
N ASN A 369 -22.21 -9.01 2.34
CA ASN A 369 -21.62 -9.72 3.48
C ASN A 369 -20.09 -9.59 3.49
N VAL A 370 -19.45 -9.68 2.32
CA VAL A 370 -18.00 -9.49 2.20
C VAL A 370 -17.57 -8.13 2.76
N PHE A 371 -18.27 -7.04 2.41
CA PHE A 371 -17.89 -5.70 2.88
C PHE A 371 -18.42 -5.33 4.27
N LEU A 372 -19.42 -6.03 4.79
CA LEU A 372 -19.83 -5.88 6.18
C LEU A 372 -18.76 -6.35 7.17
N VAL A 373 -17.90 -7.29 6.79
CA VAL A 373 -16.80 -7.75 7.65
C VAL A 373 -15.80 -6.63 7.95
N PRO A 374 -15.12 -6.00 6.95
CA PRO A 374 -14.23 -4.88 7.22
C PRO A 374 -14.98 -3.66 7.78
N CYS A 375 -16.25 -3.47 7.46
CA CYS A 375 -17.09 -2.44 8.05
C CYS A 375 -17.19 -2.63 9.58
N ALA A 376 -17.55 -3.82 10.05
CA ALA A 376 -17.64 -4.13 11.47
C ALA A 376 -16.29 -3.97 12.17
N LEU A 377 -15.22 -4.48 11.59
CA LEU A 377 -13.86 -4.34 12.15
C LEU A 377 -13.45 -2.87 12.27
N THR A 378 -13.70 -2.05 11.27
CA THR A 378 -13.34 -0.63 11.30
C THR A 378 -14.23 0.20 12.21
N ILE A 379 -15.50 -0.15 12.38
CA ILE A 379 -16.37 0.42 13.42
C ILE A 379 -15.80 0.11 14.80
N LEU A 380 -15.41 -1.13 15.06
CA LEU A 380 -14.80 -1.52 16.34
C LEU A 380 -13.48 -0.76 16.57
N CYS A 381 -12.66 -0.59 15.54
CA CYS A 381 -11.44 0.22 15.61
C CYS A 381 -11.75 1.69 15.93
N ALA A 382 -12.77 2.27 15.29
CA ALA A 382 -13.17 3.65 15.53
C ALA A 382 -13.66 3.83 16.98
N LEU A 383 -14.50 2.93 17.48
CA LEU A 383 -14.97 2.92 18.86
C LEU A 383 -13.81 2.75 19.85
N ALA A 384 -12.93 1.77 19.61
CA ALA A 384 -11.75 1.54 20.44
C ALA A 384 -10.83 2.77 20.47
N PHE A 385 -10.62 3.41 19.30
CA PHE A 385 -9.83 4.62 19.20
C PHE A 385 -10.44 5.76 20.04
N MET A 386 -11.72 6.01 19.90
CA MET A 386 -12.41 7.08 20.62
C MET A 386 -12.42 6.86 22.14
N LEU A 387 -12.57 5.60 22.59
CA LEU A 387 -12.68 5.26 24.01
C LEU A 387 -11.32 5.14 24.71
N PHE A 388 -10.32 4.59 24.03
CA PHE A 388 -9.07 4.19 24.67
C PHE A 388 -7.85 4.99 24.25
N PHE A 389 -7.82 5.60 23.05
CA PHE A 389 -6.70 6.41 22.60
C PHE A 389 -6.83 7.84 23.13
N LYS A 390 -5.85 8.27 23.93
CA LYS A 390 -5.85 9.59 24.59
C LYS A 390 -4.97 10.57 23.80
N ASP A 391 -5.21 11.87 24.01
CA ASP A 391 -4.34 12.92 23.48
C ASP A 391 -2.91 12.74 23.99
N VAL A 392 -1.99 12.86 23.07
CA VAL A 392 -0.57 12.97 23.40
C VAL A 392 -0.35 14.36 23.95
N LYS A 393 0.00 14.47 25.22
CA LYS A 393 0.52 15.74 25.76
C LYS A 393 1.82 16.01 24.99
N ALA A 394 1.77 17.00 24.08
CA ALA A 394 2.97 17.47 23.45
C ALA A 394 3.93 17.91 24.57
N ASP A 395 5.05 17.25 24.69
CA ASP A 395 6.08 17.65 25.63
C ASP A 395 6.55 19.03 25.19
N LYS A 396 6.20 20.07 25.97
CA LYS A 396 6.48 21.47 25.64
C LYS A 396 7.99 21.78 25.58
N GLN A 397 8.85 20.78 25.74
CA GLN A 397 10.31 20.93 25.71
C GLN A 397 10.94 20.82 24.31
N GLN A 398 10.19 20.54 23.25
CA GLN A 398 10.78 20.38 21.90
C GLN A 398 10.67 21.62 21.00
N VAL A 399 10.12 22.73 21.45
CA VAL A 399 10.25 24.03 20.77
C VAL A 399 11.36 24.83 21.47
N GLN A 400 12.56 24.28 21.52
CA GLN A 400 13.73 25.13 21.70
C GLN A 400 13.98 25.91 20.40
N LYS A 401 13.77 27.25 20.50
CA LYS A 401 14.26 28.22 19.52
C LYS A 401 15.72 27.91 19.19
N PRO A 402 16.14 28.07 17.93
CA PRO A 402 17.57 28.06 17.61
C PRO A 402 18.25 29.13 18.48
N GLU A 403 19.30 28.73 19.21
CA GLU A 403 20.19 29.69 19.86
C GLU A 403 20.69 30.70 18.84
N PRO A 404 20.66 32.02 19.13
CA PRO A 404 21.28 33.00 18.27
C PRO A 404 22.78 32.69 18.26
N THR A 405 23.29 32.31 17.10
CA THR A 405 24.75 32.27 16.84
C THR A 405 25.32 33.62 17.22
N ALA A 406 26.09 33.63 18.28
CA ALA A 406 26.94 34.78 18.63
C ALA A 406 27.93 35.01 17.47
N VAL A 407 28.01 36.27 17.08
CA VAL A 407 28.85 36.83 16.02
C VAL A 407 30.33 36.56 16.26
#